data_29c393411da42efee68604eeb6a64ce5
#
_entry.id   29c393411da42efee68604eeb6a64ce5
#
_cell.length_a   1.000
_cell.length_b   1.000
_cell.length_c   1.000
_cell.angle_alpha   90.00
_cell.angle_beta   90.00
_cell.angle_gamma   90.00
#
_symmetry.space_group_name_H-M   'P 1'
#
loop_
_entity.id
_entity.type
_entity.pdbx_description
1 polymer ?
#
loop_
_entity_poly.entity_id
_entity_poly.type
_entity_poly.pdbx_seq_one_letter_code
_entity_poly.pdbx_strand_id
1 'polypeptide(L)'
;MGYKAVYRMCLILTIFFTLMAIIMINVKSSNDPRAGIQNGFWGIKYLIIIGGMIGAFWIPDGSFGEAWMYFGLVGGFLFILIQLILIVDFGHSWAEAWYGNYQEDESKGWLAALLSCTGIMYTGAVSAMVLLFIYYTGDFAGQCKLHEFFISFNLIMCIILSVVSILPQVQEHMPQSGLLQSSMITLYIMYLTWSAVSNSPRTD
;
A
#
# COMPACT_ATOMS: atom_id res chain seq x y z
N MET A 1 4.24 -12.28 -23.10
CA MET A 1 3.61 -11.05 -23.64
C MET A 1 2.91 -10.18 -22.57
N GLY A 2 2.34 -10.74 -21.50
CA GLY A 2 1.52 -10.00 -20.54
C GLY A 2 2.22 -8.83 -19.80
N TYR A 3 3.42 -9.01 -19.27
CA TYR A 3 4.12 -7.97 -18.51
C TYR A 3 4.47 -6.70 -19.30
N LYS A 4 4.78 -6.86 -20.60
CA LYS A 4 5.07 -5.70 -21.46
C LYS A 4 3.85 -4.84 -21.73
N ALA A 5 2.66 -5.43 -21.80
CA ALA A 5 1.40 -4.68 -21.91
C ALA A 5 1.15 -3.85 -20.64
N VAL A 6 1.39 -4.43 -19.46
CA VAL A 6 1.27 -3.73 -18.20
C VAL A 6 2.25 -2.54 -18.14
N TYR A 7 3.50 -2.72 -18.57
CA TYR A 7 4.49 -1.63 -18.60
C TYR A 7 4.04 -0.48 -19.51
N ARG A 8 3.44 -0.77 -20.67
CA ARG A 8 2.91 0.26 -21.57
C ARG A 8 1.76 1.05 -20.96
N MET A 9 0.83 0.35 -20.28
CA MET A 9 -0.27 1.00 -19.57
C MET A 9 0.25 1.88 -18.43
N CYS A 10 1.18 1.36 -17.62
CA CYS A 10 1.80 2.11 -16.52
C CYS A 10 2.56 3.35 -17.03
N LEU A 11 3.24 3.26 -18.19
CA LEU A 11 3.91 4.41 -18.81
C LEU A 11 2.92 5.55 -19.06
N ILE A 12 1.79 5.27 -19.70
CA ILE A 12 0.79 6.29 -20.03
C ILE A 12 0.21 6.92 -18.77
N LEU A 13 -0.12 6.11 -17.76
CA LEU A 13 -0.60 6.62 -16.48
C LEU A 13 0.46 7.51 -15.82
N THR A 14 1.72 7.09 -15.81
CA THR A 14 2.81 7.87 -15.23
C THR A 14 2.99 9.20 -15.95
N ILE A 15 2.99 9.20 -17.28
CA ILE A 15 3.08 10.45 -18.08
C ILE A 15 1.90 11.36 -17.75
N PHE A 16 0.68 10.82 -17.77
CA PHE A 16 -0.53 11.59 -17.51
C PHE A 16 -0.50 12.25 -16.12
N PHE A 17 -0.23 11.47 -15.05
CA PHE A 17 -0.19 12.00 -13.70
C PHE A 17 0.99 12.94 -13.46
N THR A 18 2.15 12.70 -14.10
CA THR A 18 3.29 13.61 -14.04
C THR A 18 2.95 14.95 -14.68
N LEU A 19 2.31 14.96 -15.85
CA LEU A 19 1.85 16.19 -16.49
C LEU A 19 0.84 16.93 -15.62
N MET A 20 -0.13 16.22 -15.03
CA MET A 20 -1.08 16.83 -14.09
C MET A 20 -0.38 17.41 -12.87
N ALA A 21 0.61 16.72 -12.30
CA ALA A 21 1.39 17.21 -11.18
C ALA A 21 2.16 18.50 -11.55
N ILE A 22 2.79 18.54 -12.72
CA ILE A 22 3.51 19.73 -13.23
C ILE A 22 2.55 20.92 -13.38
N ILE A 23 1.37 20.71 -13.96
CA ILE A 23 0.34 21.75 -14.12
C ILE A 23 -0.09 22.31 -12.77
N MET A 24 -0.15 21.47 -11.74
CA MET A 24 -0.61 21.83 -10.38
C MET A 24 0.49 22.45 -9.50
N ILE A 25 1.74 22.54 -9.97
CA ILE A 25 2.82 23.21 -9.22
C ILE A 25 2.42 24.66 -8.90
N ASN A 26 2.57 25.04 -7.62
CA ASN A 26 2.24 26.38 -7.08
C ASN A 26 0.75 26.77 -7.11
N VAL A 27 -0.17 25.87 -7.32
CA VAL A 27 -1.60 26.14 -7.12
C VAL A 27 -1.92 26.17 -5.62
N LYS A 28 -2.21 27.36 -5.09
CA LYS A 28 -2.45 27.57 -3.64
C LYS A 28 -3.92 27.78 -3.27
N SER A 29 -4.81 27.92 -4.26
CA SER A 29 -6.22 28.26 -4.01
C SER A 29 -7.14 27.51 -4.98
N SER A 30 -8.32 27.15 -4.51
CA SER A 30 -9.39 26.57 -5.32
C SER A 30 -9.94 27.53 -6.39
N ASN A 31 -9.67 28.84 -6.27
CA ASN A 31 -10.08 29.85 -7.24
C ASN A 31 -9.15 29.93 -8.47
N ASP A 32 -8.02 29.22 -8.46
CA ASP A 32 -7.13 29.16 -9.62
C ASP A 32 -7.80 28.33 -10.74
N PRO A 33 -7.84 28.82 -12.00
CA PRO A 33 -8.42 28.08 -13.11
C PRO A 33 -7.80 26.70 -13.33
N ARG A 34 -6.54 26.49 -12.90
CA ARG A 34 -5.89 25.18 -12.92
C ARG A 34 -6.52 24.18 -11.95
N ALA A 35 -7.01 24.64 -10.79
CA ALA A 35 -7.76 23.79 -9.86
C ALA A 35 -9.04 23.23 -10.50
N GLY A 36 -9.68 24.00 -11.38
CA GLY A 36 -10.82 23.56 -12.19
C GLY A 36 -10.46 22.40 -13.16
N ILE A 37 -9.26 22.42 -13.72
CA ILE A 37 -8.74 21.31 -14.54
C ILE A 37 -8.57 20.04 -13.69
N GLN A 38 -8.07 20.17 -12.45
CA GLN A 38 -7.89 19.02 -11.54
C GLN A 38 -9.23 18.41 -11.14
N ASN A 39 -10.21 19.23 -10.79
CA ASN A 39 -11.49 18.77 -10.23
C ASN A 39 -12.53 18.44 -11.31
N GLY A 40 -12.41 19.03 -12.50
CA GLY A 40 -13.36 18.88 -13.60
C GLY A 40 -12.87 18.03 -14.76
N PHE A 41 -13.72 17.94 -15.79
CA PHE A 41 -13.40 17.33 -17.09
C PHE A 41 -12.95 15.86 -17.04
N TRP A 42 -13.43 15.09 -16.08
CA TRP A 42 -13.05 13.69 -15.91
C TRP A 42 -13.28 12.83 -17.15
N GLY A 43 -14.34 13.08 -17.92
CA GLY A 43 -14.60 12.36 -19.16
C GLY A 43 -13.47 12.54 -20.19
N ILE A 44 -12.97 13.77 -20.36
CA ILE A 44 -11.85 14.06 -21.28
C ILE A 44 -10.54 13.40 -20.78
N LYS A 45 -10.30 13.43 -19.49
CA LYS A 45 -9.13 12.76 -18.88
C LYS A 45 -9.12 11.25 -19.14
N TYR A 46 -10.28 10.59 -18.95
CA TYR A 46 -10.40 9.17 -19.27
C TYR A 46 -10.20 8.89 -20.77
N LEU A 47 -10.73 9.72 -21.67
CA LEU A 47 -10.50 9.58 -23.10
C LEU A 47 -9.02 9.72 -23.47
N ILE A 48 -8.30 10.67 -22.87
CA ILE A 48 -6.86 10.85 -23.07
C ILE A 48 -6.10 9.62 -22.58
N ILE A 49 -6.42 9.10 -21.40
CA ILE A 49 -5.77 7.91 -20.82
C ILE A 49 -6.02 6.69 -21.74
N ILE A 50 -7.26 6.43 -22.11
CA ILE A 50 -7.62 5.28 -22.94
C ILE A 50 -6.96 5.40 -24.32
N GLY A 51 -7.05 6.56 -24.96
CA GLY A 51 -6.39 6.83 -26.24
C GLY A 51 -4.88 6.66 -26.17
N GLY A 52 -4.26 7.17 -25.10
CA GLY A 52 -2.83 6.96 -24.82
C GLY A 52 -2.46 5.50 -24.63
N MET A 53 -3.27 4.74 -23.87
CA MET A 53 -3.06 3.31 -23.69
C MET A 53 -3.10 2.56 -25.03
N ILE A 54 -4.10 2.84 -25.88
CA ILE A 54 -4.19 2.24 -27.21
C ILE A 54 -2.94 2.61 -28.05
N GLY A 55 -2.53 3.88 -28.03
CA GLY A 55 -1.33 4.35 -28.74
C GLY A 55 -0.04 3.70 -28.24
N ALA A 56 0.05 3.38 -26.97
CA ALA A 56 1.24 2.77 -26.38
C ALA A 56 1.51 1.34 -26.90
N PHE A 57 0.51 0.66 -27.47
CA PHE A 57 0.72 -0.65 -28.06
C PHE A 57 1.52 -0.60 -29.39
N TRP A 58 1.63 0.55 -30.03
CA TRP A 58 2.50 0.76 -31.20
C TRP A 58 3.97 1.00 -30.85
N ILE A 59 4.32 1.13 -29.57
CA ILE A 59 5.72 1.27 -29.15
C ILE A 59 6.44 -0.06 -29.43
N PRO A 60 7.56 -0.07 -30.18
CA PRO A 60 8.30 -1.29 -30.44
C PRO A 60 8.93 -1.87 -29.18
N ASP A 61 9.03 -3.21 -29.14
CA ASP A 61 9.49 -3.95 -27.96
C ASP A 61 10.97 -3.74 -27.59
N GLY A 62 11.82 -3.26 -28.45
CA GLY A 62 13.27 -3.03 -28.27
C GLY A 62 13.82 -3.03 -26.83
N SER A 63 14.58 -2.03 -26.47
CA SER A 63 15.11 -1.80 -25.11
C SER A 63 14.06 -1.23 -24.12
N PHE A 64 12.83 -0.99 -24.58
CA PHE A 64 11.76 -0.40 -23.78
C PHE A 64 11.47 -1.22 -22.50
N GLY A 65 11.39 -2.56 -22.64
CA GLY A 65 11.08 -3.43 -21.50
C GLY A 65 12.15 -3.39 -20.40
N GLU A 66 13.41 -3.34 -20.77
CA GLU A 66 14.53 -3.28 -19.83
C GLU A 66 14.59 -1.92 -19.11
N ALA A 67 14.54 -0.83 -19.87
CA ALA A 67 14.53 0.49 -19.29
C ALA A 67 13.37 0.69 -18.32
N TRP A 68 12.16 0.27 -18.73
CA TRP A 68 10.95 0.43 -17.92
C TRP A 68 10.94 -0.47 -16.69
N MET A 69 11.62 -1.61 -16.72
CA MET A 69 11.82 -2.48 -15.55
C MET A 69 12.59 -1.73 -14.44
N TYR A 70 13.67 -1.02 -14.77
CA TYR A 70 14.42 -0.24 -13.77
C TYR A 70 13.61 0.93 -13.21
N PHE A 71 12.90 1.65 -14.06
CA PHE A 71 11.99 2.71 -13.61
C PHE A 71 10.88 2.15 -12.71
N GLY A 72 10.32 1.00 -13.07
CA GLY A 72 9.31 0.33 -12.27
C GLY A 72 9.82 -0.14 -10.91
N LEU A 73 11.06 -0.63 -10.85
CA LEU A 73 11.70 -1.08 -9.60
C LEU A 73 11.91 0.11 -8.64
N VAL A 74 12.49 1.20 -9.12
CA VAL A 74 12.71 2.40 -8.29
C VAL A 74 11.38 3.04 -7.91
N GLY A 75 10.45 3.19 -8.86
CA GLY A 75 9.13 3.73 -8.61
C GLY A 75 8.30 2.89 -7.64
N GLY A 76 8.37 1.57 -7.76
CA GLY A 76 7.69 0.65 -6.85
C GLY A 76 8.24 0.73 -5.43
N PHE A 77 9.56 0.82 -5.27
CA PHE A 77 10.19 1.02 -3.96
C PHE A 77 9.73 2.33 -3.31
N LEU A 78 9.80 3.45 -4.03
CA LEU A 78 9.35 4.76 -3.55
C LEU A 78 7.85 4.75 -3.22
N PHE A 79 7.03 4.10 -4.06
CA PHE A 79 5.61 3.96 -3.83
C PHE A 79 5.31 3.23 -2.52
N ILE A 80 6.00 2.10 -2.25
CA ILE A 80 5.82 1.35 -1.00
C ILE A 80 6.16 2.23 0.22
N LEU A 81 7.24 3.02 0.16
CA LEU A 81 7.61 3.92 1.25
C LEU A 81 6.54 4.99 1.49
N ILE A 82 6.07 5.66 0.44
CA ILE A 82 5.02 6.68 0.54
C ILE A 82 3.73 6.05 1.05
N GLN A 83 3.35 4.90 0.53
CA GLN A 83 2.14 4.19 0.93
C GLN A 83 2.19 3.77 2.41
N LEU A 84 3.37 3.36 2.91
CA LEU A 84 3.55 3.05 4.33
C LEU A 84 3.28 4.28 5.21
N ILE A 85 3.83 5.44 4.85
CA ILE A 85 3.59 6.70 5.56
C ILE A 85 2.10 7.04 5.55
N LEU A 86 1.44 6.95 4.39
CA LEU A 86 0.02 7.24 4.26
C LEU A 86 -0.86 6.29 5.08
N ILE A 87 -0.52 5.01 5.17
CA ILE A 87 -1.25 4.04 6.01
C ILE A 87 -1.09 4.39 7.49
N VAL A 88 0.10 4.79 7.93
CA VAL A 88 0.35 5.21 9.32
C VAL A 88 -0.47 6.45 9.64
N ASP A 89 -0.44 7.47 8.78
CA ASP A 89 -1.17 8.72 8.96
C ASP A 89 -2.69 8.51 8.95
N PHE A 90 -3.18 7.69 8.02
CA PHE A 90 -4.59 7.30 7.99
C PHE A 90 -5.01 6.55 9.25
N GLY A 91 -4.21 5.57 9.71
CA GLY A 91 -4.48 4.82 10.93
C GLY A 91 -4.49 5.72 12.17
N HIS A 92 -3.62 6.74 12.21
CA HIS A 92 -3.61 7.73 13.28
C HIS A 92 -4.88 8.58 13.28
N SER A 93 -5.21 9.18 12.14
CA SER A 93 -6.41 10.01 11.99
C SER A 93 -7.69 9.22 12.29
N TRP A 94 -7.73 7.95 11.92
CA TRP A 94 -8.87 7.09 12.21
C TRP A 94 -9.00 6.80 13.72
N ALA A 95 -7.90 6.45 14.38
CA ALA A 95 -7.88 6.21 15.82
C ALA A 95 -8.28 7.47 16.59
N GLU A 96 -7.75 8.63 16.20
CA GLU A 96 -8.05 9.94 16.81
C GLU A 96 -9.53 10.31 16.67
N ALA A 97 -10.12 10.13 15.49
CA ALA A 97 -11.53 10.41 15.26
C ALA A 97 -12.45 9.55 16.14
N TRP A 98 -12.17 8.26 16.27
CA TRP A 98 -13.00 7.37 17.08
C TRP A 98 -12.79 7.57 18.58
N TYR A 99 -11.58 7.90 19.00
CA TYR A 99 -11.29 8.22 20.39
C TYR A 99 -11.86 9.59 20.79
N GLY A 100 -11.84 10.57 19.89
CA GLY A 100 -12.50 11.86 20.08
C GLY A 100 -14.01 11.71 20.31
N ASN A 101 -14.68 10.93 19.47
CA ASN A 101 -16.11 10.63 19.64
C ASN A 101 -16.38 9.90 20.97
N TYR A 102 -15.47 9.03 21.43
CA TYR A 102 -15.59 8.41 22.75
C TYR A 102 -15.52 9.42 23.89
N GLN A 103 -14.65 10.44 23.79
CA GLN A 103 -14.53 11.48 24.80
C GLN A 103 -15.72 12.45 24.82
N GLU A 104 -16.29 12.76 23.65
CA GLU A 104 -17.44 13.68 23.54
C GLU A 104 -18.75 13.01 24.00
N ASP A 105 -19.00 11.77 23.60
CA ASP A 105 -20.27 11.06 23.84
C ASP A 105 -20.26 10.21 25.13
N GLU A 106 -19.10 10.06 25.80
CA GLU A 106 -18.86 9.09 26.90
C GLU A 106 -19.32 7.65 26.55
N SER A 107 -19.53 7.37 25.27
CA SER A 107 -20.08 6.12 24.79
C SER A 107 -19.00 5.04 24.63
N LYS A 108 -19.04 4.03 25.50
CA LYS A 108 -18.14 2.86 25.42
C LYS A 108 -18.22 2.10 24.08
N GLY A 109 -19.24 2.38 23.26
CA GLY A 109 -19.42 1.80 21.94
C GLY A 109 -18.28 2.13 20.97
N TRP A 110 -17.79 3.37 20.96
CA TRP A 110 -16.69 3.79 20.10
C TRP A 110 -15.36 3.12 20.45
N LEU A 111 -15.09 2.97 21.75
CA LEU A 111 -13.91 2.23 22.22
C LEU A 111 -14.00 0.74 21.86
N ALA A 112 -15.15 0.14 22.05
CA ALA A 112 -15.38 -1.25 21.66
C ALA A 112 -15.25 -1.48 20.15
N ALA A 113 -15.73 -0.54 19.33
CA ALA A 113 -15.58 -0.56 17.88
C ALA A 113 -14.09 -0.50 17.46
N LEU A 114 -13.31 0.39 18.08
CA LEU A 114 -11.88 0.52 17.82
C LEU A 114 -11.12 -0.77 18.17
N LEU A 115 -11.38 -1.33 19.35
CA LEU A 115 -10.76 -2.58 19.78
C LEU A 115 -11.18 -3.77 18.91
N SER A 116 -12.47 -3.83 18.52
CA SER A 116 -12.97 -4.88 17.64
C SER A 116 -12.34 -4.82 16.26
N CYS A 117 -12.23 -3.62 15.68
CA CYS A 117 -11.58 -3.40 14.38
C CYS A 117 -10.11 -3.84 14.42
N THR A 118 -9.38 -3.43 15.44
CA THR A 118 -7.99 -3.84 15.66
C THR A 118 -7.86 -5.36 15.82
N GLY A 119 -8.73 -5.98 16.59
CA GLY A 119 -8.77 -7.43 16.77
C GLY A 119 -9.04 -8.19 15.48
N ILE A 120 -9.98 -7.72 14.65
CA ILE A 120 -10.28 -8.30 13.33
C ILE A 120 -9.07 -8.19 12.41
N MET A 121 -8.38 -7.04 12.38
CA MET A 121 -7.18 -6.86 11.56
C MET A 121 -6.05 -7.80 11.98
N TYR A 122 -5.75 -7.92 13.26
CA TYR A 122 -4.75 -8.87 13.74
C TYR A 122 -5.12 -10.32 13.46
N THR A 123 -6.38 -10.69 13.65
CA THR A 123 -6.86 -12.05 13.34
C THR A 123 -6.71 -12.34 11.84
N GLY A 124 -7.03 -11.37 10.99
CA GLY A 124 -6.82 -11.47 9.55
C GLY A 124 -5.35 -11.62 9.19
N ALA A 125 -4.47 -10.84 9.81
CA ALA A 125 -3.02 -10.92 9.59
C ALA A 125 -2.43 -12.26 10.01
N VAL A 126 -2.83 -12.78 11.18
CA VAL A 126 -2.41 -14.10 11.68
C VAL A 126 -2.94 -15.21 10.77
N SER A 127 -4.19 -15.13 10.34
CA SER A 127 -4.78 -16.10 9.40
C SER A 127 -4.04 -16.10 8.07
N ALA A 128 -3.75 -14.92 7.52
CA ALA A 128 -2.98 -14.79 6.29
C ALA A 128 -1.58 -15.40 6.42
N MET A 129 -0.92 -15.18 7.56
CA MET A 129 0.39 -15.77 7.83
C MET A 129 0.35 -17.30 7.92
N VAL A 130 -0.63 -17.86 8.62
CA VAL A 130 -0.80 -19.32 8.69
C VAL A 130 -1.01 -19.90 7.29
N LEU A 131 -1.83 -19.25 6.45
CA LEU A 131 -2.03 -19.67 5.08
C LEU A 131 -0.72 -19.57 4.25
N LEU A 132 0.08 -18.53 4.43
CA LEU A 132 1.39 -18.41 3.79
C LEU A 132 2.32 -19.57 4.16
N PHE A 133 2.38 -19.94 5.43
CA PHE A 133 3.18 -21.09 5.86
C PHE A 133 2.65 -22.40 5.26
N ILE A 134 1.35 -22.64 5.24
CA ILE A 134 0.76 -23.87 4.72
C ILE A 134 1.00 -24.02 3.21
N TYR A 135 0.76 -22.95 2.45
CA TYR A 135 0.80 -23.01 0.98
C TYR A 135 2.19 -22.81 0.37
N TYR A 136 3.08 -22.11 1.06
CA TYR A 136 4.39 -21.73 0.47
C TYR A 136 5.61 -22.32 1.20
N THR A 137 5.40 -23.05 2.31
CA THR A 137 6.50 -23.66 3.08
C THR A 137 6.37 -25.20 3.17
N GLY A 138 5.24 -25.78 2.75
CA GLY A 138 4.99 -27.23 2.80
C GLY A 138 5.76 -27.99 1.71
N ASP A 139 5.78 -29.33 1.83
CA ASP A 139 6.46 -30.26 0.92
C ASP A 139 6.08 -30.11 -0.57
N PHE A 140 4.96 -29.44 -0.85
CA PHE A 140 4.50 -29.13 -2.21
C PHE A 140 5.28 -28.02 -2.91
N ALA A 141 6.03 -27.20 -2.17
CA ALA A 141 6.70 -26.00 -2.71
C ALA A 141 8.20 -26.22 -2.98
N GLY A 142 8.73 -27.46 -2.88
CA GLY A 142 10.12 -27.77 -3.20
C GLY A 142 11.11 -26.83 -2.49
N GLN A 143 11.45 -27.12 -1.23
CA GLN A 143 12.60 -26.59 -0.47
C GLN A 143 12.97 -25.09 -0.64
N CYS A 144 12.03 -24.18 -0.81
CA CYS A 144 12.34 -22.76 -0.84
C CYS A 144 12.54 -22.19 0.57
N LYS A 145 13.71 -22.51 1.18
CA LYS A 145 14.15 -21.96 2.49
C LYS A 145 14.12 -20.41 2.51
N LEU A 146 14.22 -19.80 1.34
CA LEU A 146 14.18 -18.35 1.21
C LEU A 146 12.79 -17.77 1.54
N HIS A 147 11.71 -18.44 1.08
CA HIS A 147 10.33 -18.00 1.41
C HIS A 147 10.04 -18.15 2.90
N GLU A 148 10.44 -19.27 3.50
CA GLU A 148 10.33 -19.53 4.93
C GLU A 148 11.05 -18.45 5.75
N PHE A 149 12.27 -18.10 5.34
CA PHE A 149 13.05 -17.04 5.98
C PHE A 149 12.32 -15.70 5.94
N PHE A 150 11.82 -15.26 4.76
CA PHE A 150 11.15 -13.97 4.63
C PHE A 150 9.83 -13.92 5.40
N ILE A 151 9.02 -14.98 5.37
CA ILE A 151 7.77 -15.04 6.10
C ILE A 151 8.05 -14.97 7.61
N SER A 152 9.01 -15.75 8.11
CA SER A 152 9.39 -15.77 9.53
C SER A 152 9.99 -14.44 9.98
N PHE A 153 10.86 -13.83 9.17
CA PHE A 153 11.46 -12.54 9.46
C PHE A 153 10.42 -11.44 9.56
N ASN A 154 9.50 -11.36 8.60
CA ASN A 154 8.41 -10.39 8.62
C ASN A 154 7.49 -10.57 9.84
N LEU A 155 7.21 -11.82 10.23
CA LEU A 155 6.45 -12.11 11.44
C LEU A 155 7.12 -11.54 12.68
N ILE A 156 8.42 -11.83 12.86
CA ILE A 156 9.19 -11.36 14.03
C ILE A 156 9.18 -9.83 14.08
N MET A 157 9.40 -9.17 12.93
CA MET A 157 9.35 -7.71 12.85
C MET A 157 7.97 -7.14 13.18
N CYS A 158 6.89 -7.77 12.72
CA CYS A 158 5.53 -7.35 13.05
C CYS A 158 5.22 -7.49 14.55
N ILE A 159 5.69 -8.56 15.19
CA ILE A 159 5.54 -8.74 16.65
C ILE A 159 6.32 -7.64 17.40
N ILE A 160 7.57 -7.38 17.01
CA ILE A 160 8.40 -6.33 17.62
C ILE A 160 7.71 -4.96 17.48
N LEU A 161 7.24 -4.61 16.29
CA LEU A 161 6.53 -3.34 16.04
C LEU A 161 5.26 -3.23 16.87
N SER A 162 4.49 -4.32 16.99
CA SER A 162 3.27 -4.35 17.81
C SER A 162 3.58 -4.16 19.31
N VAL A 163 4.65 -4.77 19.79
CA VAL A 163 5.10 -4.59 21.20
C VAL A 163 5.58 -3.15 21.41
N VAL A 164 6.40 -2.62 20.51
CA VAL A 164 6.91 -1.24 20.61
C VAL A 164 5.77 -0.23 20.60
N SER A 165 4.72 -0.45 19.79
CA SER A 165 3.57 0.47 19.73
C SER A 165 2.75 0.56 21.02
N ILE A 166 2.87 -0.43 21.92
CA ILE A 166 2.19 -0.45 23.23
C ILE A 166 3.03 0.16 24.32
N LEU A 167 4.35 0.37 24.12
CA LEU A 167 5.23 0.89 25.15
C LEU A 167 4.77 2.26 25.65
N PRO A 168 4.74 2.49 26.99
CA PRO A 168 4.31 3.76 27.58
C PRO A 168 5.09 4.97 27.04
N GLN A 169 6.39 4.78 26.77
CA GLN A 169 7.25 5.83 26.23
C GLN A 169 6.82 6.33 24.86
N VAL A 170 6.25 5.45 24.02
CA VAL A 170 5.72 5.81 22.70
C VAL A 170 4.36 6.48 22.86
N GLN A 171 3.56 6.00 23.79
CA GLN A 171 2.22 6.54 24.05
C GLN A 171 2.23 7.89 24.78
N GLU A 172 3.28 8.22 25.54
CA GLU A 172 3.44 9.56 26.13
C GLU A 172 3.61 10.66 25.08
N HIS A 173 4.24 10.34 23.95
CA HIS A 173 4.46 11.29 22.85
C HIS A 173 3.31 11.30 21.85
N MET A 174 2.55 10.22 21.75
CA MET A 174 1.39 10.06 20.86
C MET A 174 0.31 9.22 21.54
N PRO A 175 -0.52 9.82 22.41
CA PRO A 175 -1.43 9.09 23.32
C PRO A 175 -2.50 8.25 22.62
N GLN A 176 -2.73 8.43 21.33
CA GLN A 176 -3.77 7.70 20.58
C GLN A 176 -3.16 6.82 19.47
N SER A 177 -1.84 6.88 19.33
CA SER A 177 -1.06 6.04 18.45
C SER A 177 -0.91 4.67 19.09
N GLY A 178 -1.26 3.61 18.42
CA GLY A 178 -1.05 2.34 19.05
C GLY A 178 -1.47 1.14 18.20
N LEU A 179 -2.26 0.29 18.80
CA LEU A 179 -2.63 -1.01 18.27
C LEU A 179 -3.33 -0.96 16.91
N LEU A 180 -4.15 0.06 16.63
CA LEU A 180 -4.83 0.16 15.33
C LEU A 180 -3.82 0.36 14.20
N GLN A 181 -2.88 1.30 14.35
CA GLN A 181 -1.85 1.56 13.34
C GLN A 181 -0.96 0.33 13.12
N SER A 182 -0.48 -0.30 14.20
CA SER A 182 0.37 -1.49 14.07
C SER A 182 -0.37 -2.67 13.45
N SER A 183 -1.68 -2.83 13.71
CA SER A 183 -2.49 -3.86 13.06
C SER A 183 -2.68 -3.63 11.57
N MET A 184 -2.89 -2.38 11.14
CA MET A 184 -2.98 -2.01 9.73
C MET A 184 -1.66 -2.25 9.00
N ILE A 185 -0.54 -1.85 9.60
CA ILE A 185 0.80 -2.07 9.03
C ILE A 185 1.09 -3.57 8.95
N THR A 186 0.76 -4.33 9.98
CA THR A 186 0.95 -5.80 10.00
C THR A 186 0.16 -6.47 8.89
N LEU A 187 -1.12 -6.11 8.72
CA LEU A 187 -1.95 -6.63 7.64
C LEU A 187 -1.40 -6.26 6.26
N TYR A 188 -0.92 -5.04 6.10
CA TYR A 188 -0.30 -4.58 4.85
C TYR A 188 1.00 -5.32 4.54
N ILE A 189 1.88 -5.53 5.54
CA ILE A 189 3.11 -6.31 5.37
C ILE A 189 2.79 -7.76 4.98
N MET A 190 1.74 -8.37 5.56
CA MET A 190 1.30 -9.71 5.17
C MET A 190 0.82 -9.75 3.72
N TYR A 191 0.07 -8.74 3.28
CA TYR A 191 -0.32 -8.59 1.88
C TYR A 191 0.88 -8.46 0.94
N LEU A 192 1.87 -7.62 1.27
CA LEU A 192 3.09 -7.46 0.48
C LEU A 192 3.90 -8.77 0.42
N THR A 193 4.00 -9.48 1.54
CA THR A 193 4.69 -10.77 1.62
C THR A 193 3.99 -11.79 0.73
N TRP A 194 2.67 -11.88 0.80
CA TRP A 194 1.89 -12.73 -0.09
C TRP A 194 2.09 -12.38 -1.56
N SER A 195 2.02 -11.10 -1.90
CA SER A 195 2.24 -10.62 -3.27
C SER A 195 3.64 -10.96 -3.78
N ALA A 196 4.67 -10.79 -2.94
CA ALA A 196 6.05 -11.11 -3.31
C ALA A 196 6.25 -12.62 -3.52
N VAL A 197 5.75 -13.44 -2.62
CA VAL A 197 5.91 -14.90 -2.68
C VAL A 197 5.09 -15.51 -3.82
N SER A 198 3.86 -15.02 -4.06
CA SER A 198 3.00 -15.51 -5.15
C SER A 198 3.53 -15.16 -6.56
N ASN A 199 4.29 -14.07 -6.69
CA ASN A 199 4.90 -13.65 -7.94
C ASN A 199 6.35 -14.15 -8.12
N SER A 200 6.88 -14.91 -7.16
CA SER A 200 8.20 -15.53 -7.29
C SER A 200 8.17 -16.58 -8.41
N PRO A 201 9.12 -16.54 -9.37
CA PRO A 201 9.18 -17.55 -10.41
C PRO A 201 9.40 -18.93 -9.78
N ARG A 202 8.55 -19.91 -10.14
CA ARG A 202 8.80 -21.31 -9.78
C ARG A 202 10.05 -21.74 -10.52
N THR A 203 11.09 -22.06 -9.79
CA THR A 203 12.25 -22.79 -10.32
C THR A 203 11.84 -24.26 -10.38
N ASP A 204 11.22 -24.67 -11.51
CA ASP A 204 11.05 -26.08 -11.86
C ASP A 204 12.39 -26.68 -12.24
#